data_e424451584f5b26cc29aac1684c062ab
#
_entry.id   e424451584f5b26cc29aac1684c062ab
#
_cell.length_a   1.000
_cell.length_b   1.000
_cell.length_c   1.000
_cell.angle_alpha   90.00
_cell.angle_beta   90.00
_cell.angle_gamma   90.00
#
_symmetry.space_group_name_H-M   'P 1'
#
loop_
_entity.id
_entity.type
_entity.pdbx_description
1 polymer ?
#
loop_
_entity_poly.entity_id
_entity_poly.type
_entity_poly.pdbx_seq_one_letter_code
_entity_poly.pdbx_strand_id
1 'polypeptide(L)'
;ISYDDFERKMRVGNLQDIWKGAQFIHQSVLISRKYQIEHLYNVENKISADFEFFYHSIMSGAKIYKLDKSIAVFKSGGISDTKRLRAMLSNMKVVMSKDFSIFKFFYHGSKMFNELIKIIIKFFLPKKIISFFQKINLR
;
A
#
# COMPACT_ATOMS: atom_id res chain seq x y z
N ILE A 1 17.82 -18.32 -1.26
CA ILE A 1 16.56 -18.68 -1.94
C ILE A 1 16.43 -17.70 -3.08
N SER A 2 16.79 -18.15 -4.29
CA SER A 2 16.57 -17.42 -5.53
C SER A 2 15.04 -17.34 -5.73
N TYR A 3 14.46 -16.17 -5.51
CA TYR A 3 13.14 -15.87 -6.05
C TYR A 3 13.37 -15.60 -7.54
N ASP A 4 12.75 -16.41 -8.40
CA ASP A 4 12.70 -16.15 -9.84
C ASP A 4 12.26 -14.69 -10.04
N ASP A 5 13.05 -13.94 -10.80
CA ASP A 5 12.79 -12.51 -11.11
C ASP A 5 11.54 -12.40 -11.97
N PHE A 6 10.37 -12.41 -11.31
CA PHE A 6 9.11 -12.09 -11.98
C PHE A 6 8.93 -10.57 -11.98
N GLU A 7 9.23 -9.95 -13.11
CA GLU A 7 8.82 -8.57 -13.34
C GLU A 7 7.31 -8.49 -13.53
N ARG A 8 6.62 -7.87 -12.57
CA ARG A 8 5.20 -7.57 -12.68
C ARG A 8 5.00 -6.09 -12.96
N LYS A 9 4.42 -5.77 -14.12
CA LYS A 9 4.01 -4.40 -14.43
C LYS A 9 2.81 -4.01 -13.55
N MET A 10 3.02 -3.09 -12.61
CA MET A 10 1.94 -2.55 -11.80
C MET A 10 1.33 -1.32 -12.45
N ARG A 11 -0.01 -1.29 -12.50
CA ARG A 11 -0.77 -0.16 -13.03
C ARG A 11 -1.23 0.74 -11.88
N VAL A 12 -1.34 2.03 -12.15
CA VAL A 12 -1.96 2.99 -11.23
C VAL A 12 -3.46 2.67 -11.13
N GLY A 13 -3.95 2.49 -9.91
CA GLY A 13 -5.37 2.29 -9.62
C GLY A 13 -6.20 3.57 -9.76
N ASN A 14 -7.45 3.53 -9.30
CA ASN A 14 -8.29 4.70 -9.23
C ASN A 14 -7.88 5.55 -8.01
N LEU A 15 -7.49 6.81 -8.25
CA LEU A 15 -7.06 7.71 -7.18
C LEU A 15 -8.18 8.05 -6.19
N GLN A 16 -9.46 8.01 -6.60
CA GLN A 16 -10.60 8.18 -5.68
C GLN A 16 -10.69 7.05 -4.66
N ASP A 17 -10.09 5.91 -4.94
CA ASP A 17 -10.03 4.74 -4.06
C ASP A 17 -8.81 4.76 -3.13
N ILE A 18 -8.07 5.87 -3.03
CA ILE A 18 -6.88 5.99 -2.16
C ILE A 18 -7.20 5.64 -0.70
N TRP A 19 -8.40 5.92 -0.24
CA TRP A 19 -8.85 5.54 1.10
C TRP A 19 -8.87 4.02 1.36
N LYS A 20 -8.95 3.20 0.31
CA LYS A 20 -8.87 1.73 0.39
C LYS A 20 -7.44 1.23 0.59
N GLY A 21 -6.44 2.08 0.38
CA GLY A 21 -5.01 1.80 0.43
C GLY A 21 -4.28 2.38 -0.77
N ALA A 22 -2.97 2.19 -0.84
CA ALA A 22 -2.13 2.72 -1.91
C ALA A 22 -2.61 2.25 -3.30
N GLN A 23 -2.82 3.19 -4.21
CA GLN A 23 -3.29 2.96 -5.57
C GLN A 23 -2.14 2.93 -6.59
N PHE A 24 -0.93 3.17 -6.14
CA PHE A 24 0.31 3.18 -6.93
C PHE A 24 1.51 2.91 -6.02
N ILE A 25 2.64 2.60 -6.62
CA ILE A 25 3.90 2.44 -5.89
C ILE A 25 4.54 3.82 -5.75
N HIS A 26 4.78 4.27 -4.51
CA HIS A 26 5.31 5.61 -4.23
C HIS A 26 6.68 5.88 -4.85
N GLN A 27 7.54 4.85 -5.01
CA GLN A 27 8.84 4.96 -5.68
C GLN A 27 8.71 5.28 -7.17
N SER A 28 7.53 5.13 -7.77
CA SER A 28 7.27 5.47 -9.18
C SER A 28 6.56 6.82 -9.33
N VAL A 29 6.69 7.72 -8.36
CA VAL A 29 6.07 9.05 -8.40
C VAL A 29 7.14 10.12 -8.51
N LEU A 30 6.95 11.04 -9.46
CA LEU A 30 7.73 12.26 -9.55
C LEU A 30 6.93 13.40 -8.91
N ILE A 31 7.53 14.07 -7.95
CA ILE A 31 6.91 15.18 -7.21
C ILE A 31 7.62 16.46 -7.58
N SER A 32 6.88 17.55 -7.87
CA SER A 32 7.53 18.83 -8.11
C SER A 32 8.24 19.32 -6.84
N ARG A 33 9.42 19.89 -6.99
CA ARG A 33 10.20 20.41 -5.87
C ARG A 33 9.41 21.45 -5.06
N LYS A 34 8.67 22.33 -5.74
CA LYS A 34 7.84 23.34 -5.08
C LYS A 34 6.81 22.67 -4.16
N TYR A 35 6.07 21.70 -4.67
CA TYR A 35 5.05 20.99 -3.89
C TYR A 35 5.67 20.27 -2.69
N GLN A 36 6.83 19.62 -2.88
CA GLN A 36 7.51 18.89 -1.81
C GLN A 36 8.02 19.79 -0.68
N ILE A 37 8.43 21.03 -0.99
CA ILE A 37 8.86 22.00 0.02
C ILE A 37 7.67 22.52 0.82
N GLU A 38 6.53 22.73 0.18
CA GLU A 38 5.29 23.22 0.80
C GLU A 38 4.58 22.13 1.62
N HIS A 39 4.80 20.85 1.28
CA HIS A 39 4.13 19.69 1.87
C HIS A 39 5.18 18.65 2.28
N LEU A 40 5.51 18.59 3.56
CA LEU A 40 6.50 17.65 4.07
C LEU A 40 5.86 16.33 4.52
N TYR A 41 6.67 15.27 4.54
CA TYR A 41 6.27 14.01 5.15
C TYR A 41 6.11 14.16 6.66
N ASN A 42 5.11 13.49 7.22
CA ASN A 42 4.96 13.38 8.67
C ASN A 42 6.01 12.39 9.22
N VAL A 43 7.07 12.91 9.83
CA VAL A 43 8.18 12.11 10.38
C VAL A 43 7.79 11.28 11.60
N GLU A 44 6.69 11.60 12.26
CA GLU A 44 6.15 10.83 13.39
C GLU A 44 5.50 9.52 12.91
N ASN A 45 4.97 9.50 11.69
CA ASN A 45 4.39 8.30 11.09
C ASN A 45 5.47 7.44 10.41
N LYS A 46 6.24 6.70 11.21
CA LYS A 46 7.39 5.89 10.75
C LYS A 46 7.02 4.71 9.82
N ILE A 47 5.76 4.36 9.68
CA ILE A 47 5.32 3.17 8.94
C ILE A 47 4.64 3.53 7.62
N SER A 48 3.84 4.59 7.60
CA SER A 48 2.98 4.96 6.48
C SER A 48 3.06 6.45 6.16
N ALA A 49 4.21 7.10 6.40
CA ALA A 49 4.40 8.52 6.09
C ALA A 49 4.18 8.82 4.60
N ASP A 50 4.62 7.92 3.71
CA ASP A 50 4.41 7.98 2.28
C ASP A 50 2.92 7.90 1.91
N PHE A 51 2.21 6.94 2.48
CA PHE A 51 0.76 6.81 2.28
C PHE A 51 0.02 8.05 2.79
N GLU A 52 0.36 8.54 3.98
CA GLU A 52 -0.23 9.74 4.59
C GLU A 52 -0.02 10.96 3.70
N PHE A 53 1.20 11.18 3.22
CA PHE A 53 1.52 12.27 2.31
C PHE A 53 0.65 12.23 1.04
N PHE A 54 0.61 11.09 0.34
CA PHE A 54 -0.16 10.96 -0.88
C PHE A 54 -1.67 11.00 -0.63
N TYR A 55 -2.14 10.43 0.48
CA TYR A 55 -3.54 10.51 0.86
C TYR A 55 -3.98 11.96 1.05
N HIS A 56 -3.22 12.74 1.83
CA HIS A 56 -3.52 14.16 2.05
C HIS A 56 -3.41 14.96 0.74
N SER A 57 -2.40 14.71 -0.07
CA SER A 57 -2.23 15.39 -1.36
C SER A 57 -3.44 15.17 -2.28
N ILE A 58 -3.90 13.92 -2.41
CA ILE A 58 -5.04 13.59 -3.27
C ILE A 58 -6.33 14.19 -2.71
N MET A 59 -6.57 14.07 -1.41
CA MET A 59 -7.76 14.61 -0.76
C MET A 59 -7.81 16.15 -0.77
N SER A 60 -6.66 16.81 -0.86
CA SER A 60 -6.55 18.27 -1.02
C SER A 60 -6.60 18.73 -2.48
N GLY A 61 -6.84 17.84 -3.44
CA GLY A 61 -7.01 18.18 -4.84
C GLY A 61 -5.71 18.40 -5.61
N ALA A 62 -4.58 17.84 -5.16
CA ALA A 62 -3.34 17.91 -5.91
C ALA A 62 -3.49 17.32 -7.32
N LYS A 63 -2.97 18.02 -8.32
CA LYS A 63 -3.01 17.57 -9.72
C LYS A 63 -2.05 16.42 -9.93
N ILE A 64 -2.57 15.28 -10.32
CA ILE A 64 -1.81 14.05 -10.55
C ILE A 64 -2.01 13.60 -11.99
N TYR A 65 -0.89 13.33 -12.67
CA TYR A 65 -0.88 12.86 -14.06
C TYR A 65 -0.33 11.43 -14.11
N LYS A 66 -1.01 10.55 -14.84
CA LYS A 66 -0.52 9.21 -15.11
C LYS A 66 0.48 9.25 -16.27
N LEU A 67 1.59 8.54 -16.11
CA LEU A 67 2.54 8.30 -17.19
C LEU A 67 2.39 6.87 -17.69
N ASP A 68 2.33 6.68 -19.00
CA ASP A 68 2.26 5.35 -19.63
C ASP A 68 3.64 4.67 -19.76
N LYS A 69 4.58 5.08 -18.91
CA LYS A 69 5.94 4.54 -18.86
C LYS A 69 6.26 4.00 -17.48
N SER A 70 6.95 2.87 -17.43
CA SER A 70 7.55 2.39 -16.18
C SER A 70 8.81 3.22 -15.89
N ILE A 71 8.83 3.90 -14.74
CA ILE A 71 9.92 4.80 -14.32
C ILE A 71 10.71 4.28 -13.13
N ALA A 72 10.27 3.18 -12.51
CA ALA A 72 10.97 2.56 -11.39
C ALA A 72 10.77 1.05 -11.38
N VAL A 73 11.79 0.34 -10.92
CA VAL A 73 11.73 -1.09 -10.57
C VAL A 73 11.70 -1.21 -9.06
N PHE A 74 10.71 -1.90 -8.54
CA PHE A 74 10.51 -2.08 -7.11
C PHE A 74 10.84 -3.53 -6.70
N LYS A 75 11.66 -3.68 -5.66
CA LYS A 75 11.93 -4.98 -5.04
C LYS A 75 11.02 -5.18 -3.83
N SER A 76 10.28 -6.29 -3.81
CA SER A 76 9.43 -6.66 -2.67
C SER A 76 10.26 -7.01 -1.42
N GLY A 77 9.63 -7.03 -0.23
CA GLY A 77 10.26 -7.40 1.03
C GLY A 77 10.59 -6.22 1.96
N GLY A 78 10.02 -5.06 1.72
CA GLY A 78 10.15 -3.89 2.59
C GLY A 78 9.41 -4.01 3.93
N ILE A 79 9.50 -2.96 4.76
CA ILE A 79 8.87 -2.90 6.09
C ILE A 79 7.35 -3.10 6.01
N SER A 80 6.70 -2.57 5.00
CA SER A 80 5.25 -2.71 4.79
C SER A 80 4.82 -4.15 4.51
N ASP A 81 5.69 -4.96 3.89
CA ASP A 81 5.42 -6.37 3.64
C ASP A 81 5.61 -7.21 4.92
N THR A 82 6.66 -6.92 5.69
CA THR A 82 6.98 -7.66 6.92
C THR A 82 6.09 -7.29 8.10
N LYS A 83 5.64 -6.02 8.18
CA LYS A 83 4.77 -5.50 9.24
C LYS A 83 3.39 -5.11 8.70
N ARG A 84 2.84 -5.94 7.82
CA ARG A 84 1.65 -5.64 7.04
C ARG A 84 0.44 -5.20 7.88
N LEU A 85 0.12 -5.88 8.96
CA LEU A 85 -0.98 -5.49 9.86
C LEU A 85 -0.77 -4.11 10.48
N ARG A 86 0.48 -3.77 10.86
CA ARG A 86 0.81 -2.45 11.41
C ARG A 86 0.67 -1.36 10.34
N ALA A 87 1.09 -1.64 9.11
CA ALA A 87 0.91 -0.72 7.99
C ALA A 87 -0.58 -0.50 7.69
N MET A 88 -1.39 -1.56 7.67
CA MET A 88 -2.84 -1.47 7.48
C MET A 88 -3.52 -0.64 8.58
N LEU A 89 -3.14 -0.84 9.85
CA LEU A 89 -3.65 -0.06 10.98
C LEU A 89 -3.23 1.41 10.88
N SER A 90 -1.97 1.69 10.49
CA SER A 90 -1.49 3.05 10.28
C SER A 90 -2.25 3.75 9.15
N ASN A 91 -2.45 3.09 8.01
CA ASN A 91 -3.23 3.62 6.90
C ASN A 91 -4.69 3.89 7.31
N MET A 92 -5.31 2.98 8.06
CA MET A 92 -6.66 3.17 8.58
C MET A 92 -6.73 4.42 9.48
N LYS A 93 -5.76 4.61 10.39
CA LYS A 93 -5.69 5.81 11.25
C LYS A 93 -5.61 7.10 10.42
N VAL A 94 -4.76 7.12 9.39
CA VAL A 94 -4.63 8.26 8.46
C VAL A 94 -5.96 8.58 7.80
N VAL A 95 -6.65 7.57 7.27
CA VAL A 95 -7.95 7.75 6.61
C VAL A 95 -9.00 8.26 7.59
N MET A 96 -9.10 7.65 8.78
CA MET A 96 -10.10 8.00 9.79
C MET A 96 -9.87 9.39 10.40
N SER A 97 -8.62 9.83 10.52
CA SER A 97 -8.30 11.17 11.05
C SER A 97 -8.72 12.30 10.12
N LYS A 98 -8.72 12.06 8.81
CA LYS A 98 -9.07 13.07 7.80
C LYS A 98 -10.54 13.04 7.40
N ASP A 99 -11.10 11.84 7.26
CA ASP A 99 -12.47 11.65 6.77
C ASP A 99 -13.06 10.39 7.42
N PHE A 100 -13.57 10.58 8.65
CA PHE A 100 -14.21 9.50 9.40
C PHE A 100 -15.51 9.06 8.71
N SER A 101 -15.59 7.75 8.47
CA SER A 101 -16.81 7.10 7.98
C SER A 101 -16.92 5.72 8.57
N ILE A 102 -18.10 5.39 9.10
CA ILE A 102 -18.40 4.06 9.64
C ILE A 102 -18.21 2.97 8.58
N PHE A 103 -18.56 3.25 7.33
CA PHE A 103 -18.34 2.33 6.21
C PHE A 103 -16.86 2.06 5.97
N LYS A 104 -16.01 3.12 5.94
CA LYS A 104 -14.57 2.98 5.77
C LYS A 104 -13.94 2.23 6.94
N PHE A 105 -14.42 2.47 8.16
CA PHE A 105 -13.98 1.75 9.36
C PHE A 105 -14.23 0.24 9.22
N PHE A 106 -15.44 -0.18 8.88
CA PHE A 106 -15.75 -1.60 8.68
C PHE A 106 -14.98 -2.22 7.50
N TYR A 107 -14.78 -1.46 6.42
CA TYR A 107 -13.97 -1.90 5.29
C TYR A 107 -12.52 -2.22 5.72
N HIS A 108 -11.87 -1.32 6.43
CA HIS A 108 -10.51 -1.54 6.93
C HIS A 108 -10.46 -2.66 7.96
N GLY A 109 -11.44 -2.76 8.85
CA GLY A 109 -11.58 -3.84 9.82
C GLY A 109 -11.68 -5.20 9.14
N SER A 110 -12.54 -5.34 8.12
CA SER A 110 -12.69 -6.58 7.36
C SER A 110 -11.41 -6.98 6.61
N LYS A 111 -10.69 -6.02 6.03
CA LYS A 111 -9.38 -6.28 5.41
C LYS A 111 -8.35 -6.79 6.43
N MET A 112 -8.28 -6.17 7.59
CA MET A 112 -7.37 -6.60 8.65
C MET A 112 -7.73 -7.99 9.16
N PHE A 113 -9.01 -8.29 9.36
CA PHE A 113 -9.50 -9.60 9.74
C PHE A 113 -9.12 -10.67 8.72
N ASN A 114 -9.34 -10.41 7.43
CA ASN A 114 -8.93 -11.31 6.36
C ASN A 114 -7.41 -11.56 6.35
N GLU A 115 -6.62 -10.53 6.66
CA GLU A 115 -5.16 -10.69 6.72
C GLU A 115 -4.74 -11.53 7.95
N LEU A 116 -5.41 -11.37 9.09
CA LEU A 116 -5.21 -12.22 10.27
C LEU A 116 -5.52 -13.69 9.94
N ILE A 117 -6.65 -13.96 9.29
CA ILE A 117 -7.00 -15.32 8.84
C ILE A 117 -5.88 -15.91 7.97
N LYS A 118 -5.36 -15.14 7.00
CA LYS A 118 -4.26 -15.61 6.14
C LYS A 118 -3.00 -15.94 6.94
N ILE A 119 -2.68 -15.14 7.96
CA ILE A 119 -1.52 -15.39 8.83
C ILE A 119 -1.73 -16.69 9.61
N ILE A 120 -2.91 -16.88 10.19
CA ILE A 120 -3.28 -18.09 10.93
C ILE A 120 -3.22 -19.32 10.02
N ILE A 121 -3.82 -19.26 8.83
CA ILE A 121 -3.78 -20.34 7.86
C ILE A 121 -2.33 -20.68 7.47
N LYS A 122 -1.48 -19.68 7.21
CA LYS A 122 -0.08 -19.89 6.89
C LYS A 122 0.72 -20.53 8.03
N PHE A 123 0.32 -20.29 9.28
CA PHE A 123 0.96 -20.91 10.44
C PHE A 123 0.69 -22.41 10.52
N PHE A 124 -0.52 -22.85 10.16
CA PHE A 124 -0.92 -24.26 10.19
C PHE A 124 -0.58 -25.05 8.91
N LEU A 125 -0.38 -24.36 7.78
CA LEU A 125 -0.12 -25.03 6.51
C LEU A 125 1.36 -25.36 6.31
N PRO A 126 1.70 -26.58 5.82
CA PRO A 126 3.06 -26.94 5.41
C PRO A 126 3.59 -25.97 4.33
N LYS A 127 4.89 -25.63 4.41
CA LYS A 127 5.53 -24.70 3.48
C LYS A 127 5.34 -25.07 2.00
N LYS A 128 5.27 -26.36 1.67
CA LYS A 128 5.04 -26.86 0.30
C LYS A 128 3.67 -26.43 -0.25
N ILE A 129 2.63 -26.44 0.58
CA ILE A 129 1.27 -26.04 0.20
C ILE A 129 1.21 -24.52 0.02
N ILE A 130 1.86 -23.76 0.91
CA ILE A 130 1.92 -22.29 0.79
C ILE A 130 2.59 -21.87 -0.51
N SER A 131 3.73 -22.51 -0.88
CA SER A 131 4.43 -22.21 -2.13
C SER A 131 3.61 -22.55 -3.38
N PHE A 132 2.83 -23.62 -3.33
CA PHE A 132 1.92 -23.99 -4.41
C PHE A 132 0.82 -22.92 -4.63
N PHE A 133 0.16 -22.47 -3.57
CA PHE A 133 -0.85 -21.40 -3.68
C PHE A 133 -0.27 -20.06 -4.10
N GLN A 134 0.96 -19.74 -3.70
CA GLN A 134 1.65 -18.52 -4.17
C GLN A 134 1.91 -18.57 -5.68
N LYS A 135 2.30 -19.72 -6.22
CA LYS A 135 2.48 -19.91 -7.67
C LYS A 135 1.19 -19.79 -8.47
N ILE A 136 0.05 -20.22 -7.92
CA ILE A 136 -1.27 -20.11 -8.58
C ILE A 136 -1.76 -18.64 -8.59
N ASN A 137 -1.58 -17.90 -7.50
CA ASN A 137 -2.00 -16.49 -7.41
C ASN A 137 -1.06 -15.52 -8.16
N LEU A 138 0.05 -15.99 -8.71
CA LEU A 138 0.99 -15.20 -9.49
C LEU A 138 0.74 -15.35 -11.01
N ARG A 139 -0.24 -16.14 -11.43
CA ARG A 139 -0.73 -16.23 -12.80
C ARG A 139 -1.98 -15.35 -12.96
#